data_10c94b5cdc1a9673ce907528b42d0070
#
_entry.id   10c94b5cdc1a9673ce907528b42d0070
#
_cell.length_a   1.000
_cell.length_b   1.000
_cell.length_c   1.000
_cell.angle_alpha   90.00
_cell.angle_beta   90.00
_cell.angle_gamma   90.00
#
_symmetry.space_group_name_H-M   'P 1'
#
loop_
_entity.id
_entity.type
_entity.pdbx_description
1 polymer ?
#
loop_
_entity_poly.entity_id
_entity_poly.type
_entity_poly.pdbx_seq_one_letter_code
_entity_poly.pdbx_strand_id
1 'polypeptide(L)'
;MSEEIRPEDIRKKTVVHCIEGMDSVLVRRDVPFRGADGSPLAMDLYRPPEAAPDEPLPAVLLVAGYRGEGFRARIGCDFKDMGSVTSWARLLAASGFAAVAGGNRDPAADALAMLGHVRENAASLGIDGTRLGVWAASGNVPVALRLLMERNGDPIRCAMLWYGYTLDSGGATHVADASRQFGFADACAGRSLDEIPKETALFLARAGRDASPGLNESLDRFVAAALPRNLSLTLVNHAAGAHAFEVFEDGEPSRQIVRQALDLLRLRLGPGHVADC
;
A
#
# COMPACT_ATOMS: atom_id res chain seq x y z
N MET A 1 -13.39 3.01 -28.09
CA MET A 1 -13.13 4.32 -27.49
C MET A 1 -13.21 4.10 -26.00
N SER A 2 -12.07 4.06 -25.30
CA SER A 2 -12.07 4.07 -23.83
C SER A 2 -12.50 5.46 -23.39
N GLU A 3 -13.61 5.58 -22.66
CA GLU A 3 -13.96 6.84 -21.99
C GLU A 3 -12.77 7.24 -21.11
N GLU A 4 -12.29 8.47 -21.33
CA GLU A 4 -11.23 9.06 -20.52
C GLU A 4 -11.78 9.28 -19.11
N ILE A 5 -11.32 8.48 -18.14
CA ILE A 5 -11.82 8.55 -16.76
C ILE A 5 -11.41 9.90 -16.18
N ARG A 6 -12.40 10.73 -15.82
CA ARG A 6 -12.14 12.06 -15.25
C ARG A 6 -11.58 11.96 -13.83
N PRO A 7 -10.69 12.88 -13.38
CA PRO A 7 -10.11 12.89 -12.03
C PRO A 7 -11.16 12.82 -10.91
N GLU A 8 -12.30 13.48 -11.07
CA GLU A 8 -13.42 13.47 -10.13
C GLU A 8 -14.09 12.11 -9.99
N ASP A 9 -14.05 11.27 -11.05
CA ASP A 9 -14.56 9.90 -11.03
C ASP A 9 -13.57 8.97 -10.35
N ILE A 10 -12.27 9.13 -10.62
CA ILE A 10 -11.20 8.37 -9.94
C ILE A 10 -11.25 8.57 -8.43
N ARG A 11 -11.42 9.83 -7.99
CA ARG A 11 -11.47 10.22 -6.58
C ARG A 11 -12.52 9.46 -5.77
N LYS A 12 -13.65 9.11 -6.40
CA LYS A 12 -14.81 8.48 -5.73
C LYS A 12 -14.83 6.96 -5.82
N LYS A 13 -13.98 6.37 -6.66
CA LYS A 13 -13.96 4.91 -6.84
C LYS A 13 -13.49 4.19 -5.59
N THR A 14 -14.09 3.06 -5.31
CA THR A 14 -13.81 2.22 -4.14
C THR A 14 -13.34 0.83 -4.57
N VAL A 15 -12.70 0.11 -3.66
CA VAL A 15 -12.34 -1.30 -3.89
C VAL A 15 -13.63 -2.10 -4.17
N VAL A 16 -13.57 -3.00 -5.16
CA VAL A 16 -14.74 -3.78 -5.61
C VAL A 16 -15.16 -4.88 -4.63
N HIS A 17 -14.29 -5.25 -3.70
CA HIS A 17 -14.60 -6.25 -2.68
C HIS A 17 -15.07 -5.56 -1.41
N CYS A 18 -16.31 -5.79 -1.04
CA CYS A 18 -16.90 -5.27 0.20
C CYS A 18 -17.23 -6.44 1.13
N ILE A 19 -17.07 -6.21 2.42
CA ILE A 19 -17.45 -7.13 3.49
C ILE A 19 -18.31 -6.40 4.51
N GLU A 20 -19.03 -7.15 5.32
CA GLU A 20 -19.78 -6.61 6.45
C GLU A 20 -18.86 -5.87 7.43
N GLY A 21 -19.37 -4.85 8.09
CA GLY A 21 -18.62 -4.05 9.07
C GLY A 21 -17.83 -2.87 8.49
N MET A 22 -17.62 -2.78 7.16
CA MET A 22 -16.84 -1.66 6.57
C MET A 22 -17.44 -0.28 6.90
N ASP A 23 -18.76 -0.15 6.98
CA ASP A 23 -19.42 1.12 7.31
C ASP A 23 -19.32 1.47 8.78
N SER A 24 -19.14 0.48 9.66
CA SER A 24 -19.03 0.62 11.10
C SER A 24 -17.61 0.87 11.60
N VAL A 25 -16.61 0.85 10.71
CA VAL A 25 -15.20 1.07 11.05
C VAL A 25 -14.98 2.40 11.76
N LEU A 26 -14.27 2.36 12.88
CA LEU A 26 -13.88 3.55 13.65
C LEU A 26 -12.75 4.28 12.93
N VAL A 27 -12.93 5.59 12.72
CA VAL A 27 -11.93 6.41 12.03
C VAL A 27 -11.52 7.59 12.90
N ARG A 28 -10.24 7.64 13.28
CA ARG A 28 -9.60 8.83 13.85
C ARG A 28 -8.92 9.59 12.72
N ARG A 29 -9.50 10.72 12.34
CA ARG A 29 -8.96 11.55 11.28
C ARG A 29 -7.91 12.51 11.80
N ASP A 30 -7.00 12.88 10.90
CA ASP A 30 -6.01 13.95 11.09
C ASP A 30 -5.16 13.78 12.35
N VAL A 31 -4.80 12.52 12.69
CA VAL A 31 -3.86 12.23 13.76
C VAL A 31 -2.50 12.85 13.40
N PRO A 32 -1.97 13.76 14.22
CA PRO A 32 -0.76 14.49 13.87
C PRO A 32 0.50 13.62 13.98
N PHE A 33 1.42 13.80 13.05
CA PHE A 33 2.79 13.28 13.15
C PHE A 33 3.78 14.29 12.57
N ARG A 34 5.07 14.08 12.78
CA ARG A 34 6.13 14.91 12.21
C ARG A 34 6.64 14.28 10.93
N GLY A 35 6.63 15.05 9.83
CA GLY A 35 7.31 14.68 8.60
C GLY A 35 8.83 14.63 8.77
N ALA A 36 9.54 14.17 7.77
CA ALA A 36 10.99 14.02 7.80
C ALA A 36 11.74 15.37 7.99
N ASP A 37 11.14 16.46 7.54
CA ASP A 37 11.64 17.83 7.73
C ASP A 37 11.23 18.44 9.07
N GLY A 38 10.56 17.69 9.96
CA GLY A 38 10.03 18.12 11.24
C GLY A 38 8.70 18.90 11.15
N SER A 39 8.19 19.17 9.96
CA SER A 39 6.92 19.87 9.78
C SER A 39 5.71 19.01 10.16
N PRO A 40 4.59 19.62 10.56
CA PRO A 40 3.39 18.87 10.89
C PRO A 40 2.77 18.25 9.64
N LEU A 41 2.45 16.96 9.73
CA LEU A 41 1.65 16.19 8.81
C LEU A 41 0.51 15.51 9.56
N ALA A 42 -0.44 14.93 8.83
CA ALA A 42 -1.58 14.23 9.39
C ALA A 42 -1.75 12.86 8.73
N MET A 43 -2.22 11.89 9.53
CA MET A 43 -2.61 10.57 9.06
C MET A 43 -4.01 10.22 9.60
N ASP A 44 -4.72 9.35 8.90
CA ASP A 44 -5.98 8.77 9.36
C ASP A 44 -5.73 7.35 9.85
N LEU A 45 -6.32 7.03 11.01
CA LEU A 45 -6.25 5.71 11.64
C LEU A 45 -7.64 5.07 11.60
N TYR A 46 -7.72 3.89 11.01
CA TYR A 46 -8.92 3.06 10.91
C TYR A 46 -8.79 1.84 11.82
N ARG A 47 -9.86 1.51 12.57
CA ARG A 47 -9.86 0.38 13.50
C ARG A 47 -11.18 -0.40 13.38
N PRO A 48 -11.18 -1.73 13.64
CA PRO A 48 -12.40 -2.51 13.78
C PRO A 48 -13.31 -1.88 14.85
N PRO A 49 -14.63 -1.86 14.65
CA PRO A 49 -15.55 -1.26 15.62
C PRO A 49 -15.60 -2.02 16.96
N GLU A 50 -15.34 -3.34 16.93
CA GLU A 50 -15.38 -4.22 18.09
C GLU A 50 -14.08 -4.23 18.89
N ALA A 51 -12.98 -3.73 18.33
CA ALA A 51 -11.69 -3.73 19.02
C ALA A 51 -11.70 -2.77 20.22
N ALA A 52 -11.22 -3.24 21.37
CA ALA A 52 -11.03 -2.37 22.51
C ALA A 52 -10.06 -1.21 22.18
N PRO A 53 -10.23 -0.02 22.78
CA PRO A 53 -9.42 1.16 22.44
C PRO A 53 -7.91 0.95 22.59
N ASP A 54 -7.48 0.13 23.53
CA ASP A 54 -6.11 -0.20 23.90
C ASP A 54 -5.64 -1.58 23.38
N GLU A 55 -6.50 -2.30 22.65
CA GLU A 55 -6.13 -3.58 22.05
C GLU A 55 -5.05 -3.38 20.98
N PRO A 56 -3.87 -4.04 21.10
CA PRO A 56 -2.78 -3.89 20.14
C PRO A 56 -3.07 -4.70 18.87
N LEU A 57 -3.56 -4.03 17.82
CA LEU A 57 -3.90 -4.63 16.54
C LEU A 57 -2.69 -4.69 15.60
N PRO A 58 -2.53 -5.73 14.78
CA PRO A 58 -1.63 -5.67 13.65
C PRO A 58 -2.06 -4.56 12.70
N ALA A 59 -1.13 -3.88 12.04
CA ALA A 59 -1.46 -2.71 11.25
C ALA A 59 -0.89 -2.77 9.83
N VAL A 60 -1.61 -2.13 8.90
CA VAL A 60 -1.20 -1.96 7.50
C VAL A 60 -1.08 -0.47 7.18
N LEU A 61 0.10 -0.06 6.71
CA LEU A 61 0.36 1.30 6.26
C LEU A 61 0.03 1.42 4.77
N LEU A 62 -0.88 2.31 4.41
CA LEU A 62 -1.16 2.67 3.03
C LEU A 62 -0.28 3.87 2.66
N VAL A 63 0.63 3.68 1.72
CA VAL A 63 1.66 4.68 1.41
C VAL A 63 1.49 5.31 0.03
N ALA A 64 1.79 6.61 -0.05
CA ALA A 64 1.72 7.41 -1.26
C ALA A 64 3.09 7.55 -1.93
N GLY A 65 3.13 7.44 -3.25
CA GLY A 65 4.34 7.67 -4.05
C GLY A 65 4.42 9.05 -4.70
N TYR A 66 3.36 9.83 -4.61
CA TYR A 66 3.28 11.16 -5.20
C TYR A 66 3.34 12.23 -4.12
N ARG A 67 4.00 13.37 -4.41
CA ARG A 67 3.99 14.53 -3.52
C ARG A 67 2.57 15.03 -3.30
N GLY A 68 2.17 15.23 -2.03
CA GLY A 68 0.78 15.54 -1.65
C GLY A 68 0.20 16.76 -2.37
N GLU A 69 0.98 17.85 -2.53
CA GLU A 69 0.54 19.04 -3.26
C GLU A 69 0.26 18.72 -4.73
N GLY A 70 1.17 18.04 -5.42
CA GLY A 70 1.01 17.64 -6.83
C GLY A 70 -0.13 16.65 -7.02
N PHE A 71 -0.29 15.71 -6.09
CA PHE A 71 -1.39 14.76 -6.08
C PHE A 71 -2.75 15.48 -5.93
N ARG A 72 -2.87 16.39 -4.96
CA ARG A 72 -4.07 17.20 -4.74
C ARG A 72 -4.41 18.07 -5.95
N ALA A 73 -3.39 18.68 -6.57
CA ALA A 73 -3.60 19.48 -7.78
C ALA A 73 -4.13 18.64 -8.95
N ARG A 74 -3.69 17.37 -9.07
CA ARG A 74 -4.07 16.47 -10.17
C ARG A 74 -5.39 15.75 -9.93
N ILE A 75 -5.63 15.25 -8.70
CA ILE A 75 -6.77 14.37 -8.35
C ILE A 75 -7.89 15.14 -7.65
N GLY A 76 -7.60 16.29 -7.02
CA GLY A 76 -8.57 17.12 -6.31
C GLY A 76 -8.81 16.73 -4.86
N CYS A 77 -8.01 15.82 -4.29
CA CYS A 77 -8.03 15.46 -2.87
C CYS A 77 -6.65 14.95 -2.43
N ASP A 78 -6.43 14.81 -1.12
CA ASP A 78 -5.25 14.15 -0.61
C ASP A 78 -5.31 12.63 -0.83
N PHE A 79 -4.15 11.97 -0.84
CA PHE A 79 -4.06 10.52 -0.99
C PHE A 79 -4.93 9.79 0.04
N LYS A 80 -4.86 10.18 1.31
CA LYS A 80 -5.64 9.58 2.40
C LYS A 80 -7.16 9.75 2.25
N ASP A 81 -7.62 10.71 1.44
CA ASP A 81 -9.03 11.01 1.20
C ASP A 81 -9.56 10.42 -0.13
N MET A 82 -8.71 9.77 -0.92
CA MET A 82 -9.11 9.11 -2.15
C MET A 82 -10.00 7.91 -1.85
N GLY A 83 -11.10 7.74 -2.59
CA GLY A 83 -12.11 6.69 -2.36
C GLY A 83 -11.53 5.28 -2.32
N SER A 84 -10.58 4.96 -3.21
CA SER A 84 -9.89 3.66 -3.20
C SER A 84 -9.06 3.46 -1.93
N VAL A 85 -8.36 4.50 -1.46
CA VAL A 85 -7.54 4.43 -0.24
C VAL A 85 -8.42 4.29 1.01
N THR A 86 -9.46 5.12 1.13
CA THR A 86 -10.39 5.05 2.27
C THR A 86 -11.17 3.73 2.31
N SER A 87 -11.58 3.20 1.15
CA SER A 87 -12.27 1.91 1.09
C SER A 87 -11.34 0.73 1.38
N TRP A 88 -10.09 0.76 0.91
CA TRP A 88 -9.07 -0.22 1.30
C TRP A 88 -8.79 -0.18 2.81
N ALA A 89 -8.63 1.02 3.39
CA ALA A 89 -8.42 1.18 4.83
C ALA A 89 -9.62 0.63 5.65
N ARG A 90 -10.86 0.86 5.17
CA ARG A 90 -12.06 0.28 5.80
C ARG A 90 -12.13 -1.23 5.63
N LEU A 91 -11.80 -1.76 4.46
CA LEU A 91 -11.74 -3.20 4.21
C LEU A 91 -10.71 -3.89 5.12
N LEU A 92 -9.53 -3.32 5.27
CA LEU A 92 -8.51 -3.79 6.19
C LEU A 92 -8.99 -3.76 7.64
N ALA A 93 -9.62 -2.67 8.05
CA ALA A 93 -10.15 -2.54 9.41
C ALA A 93 -11.29 -3.53 9.68
N ALA A 94 -12.25 -3.67 8.78
CA ALA A 94 -13.31 -4.69 8.89
C ALA A 94 -12.76 -6.13 8.82
N SER A 95 -11.55 -6.32 8.29
CA SER A 95 -10.83 -7.62 8.30
C SER A 95 -10.00 -7.85 9.58
N GLY A 96 -10.08 -6.97 10.58
CA GLY A 96 -9.45 -7.13 11.88
C GLY A 96 -8.07 -6.45 12.03
N PHE A 97 -7.65 -5.61 11.11
CA PHE A 97 -6.38 -4.89 11.16
C PHE A 97 -6.61 -3.42 11.53
N ALA A 98 -5.63 -2.76 12.12
CA ALA A 98 -5.57 -1.31 12.02
C ALA A 98 -5.07 -0.92 10.62
N ALA A 99 -5.56 0.19 10.06
CA ALA A 99 -5.04 0.73 8.82
C ALA A 99 -4.66 2.20 9.01
N VAL A 100 -3.51 2.60 8.45
CA VAL A 100 -2.99 3.97 8.57
C VAL A 100 -2.71 4.53 7.17
N ALA A 101 -3.28 5.69 6.86
CA ALA A 101 -3.03 6.40 5.61
C ALA A 101 -2.60 7.83 5.90
N GLY A 102 -1.41 8.22 5.47
CA GLY A 102 -0.83 9.53 5.78
C GLY A 102 -0.68 10.46 4.59
N GLY A 103 -0.63 11.77 4.89
CA GLY A 103 -0.17 12.79 3.96
C GLY A 103 1.35 12.84 3.87
N ASN A 104 1.87 13.51 2.83
CA ASN A 104 3.31 13.70 2.65
C ASN A 104 3.62 15.01 1.90
N ARG A 105 4.88 15.45 2.00
CA ARG A 105 5.54 16.45 1.15
C ARG A 105 6.68 15.82 0.35
N ASP A 106 7.43 14.92 1.00
CA ASP A 106 8.39 14.02 0.37
C ASP A 106 7.90 12.58 0.57
N PRO A 107 7.42 11.89 -0.48
CA PRO A 107 6.77 10.60 -0.33
C PRO A 107 7.61 9.55 0.40
N ALA A 108 8.89 9.43 0.06
CA ALA A 108 9.74 8.40 0.64
C ALA A 108 10.18 8.75 2.08
N ALA A 109 10.62 9.99 2.30
CA ALA A 109 11.09 10.43 3.59
C ALA A 109 9.95 10.50 4.61
N ASP A 110 8.78 11.01 4.22
CA ASP A 110 7.63 11.13 5.12
C ASP A 110 6.95 9.78 5.39
N ALA A 111 6.99 8.82 4.46
CA ALA A 111 6.54 7.46 4.72
C ALA A 111 7.42 6.77 5.77
N LEU A 112 8.75 6.98 5.74
CA LEU A 112 9.66 6.51 6.78
C LEU A 112 9.41 7.21 8.12
N ALA A 113 9.15 8.52 8.12
CA ALA A 113 8.78 9.27 9.31
C ALA A 113 7.45 8.77 9.91
N MET A 114 6.46 8.49 9.08
CA MET A 114 5.18 7.89 9.51
C MET A 114 5.39 6.49 10.11
N LEU A 115 6.21 5.63 9.48
CA LEU A 115 6.55 4.31 10.02
C LEU A 115 7.22 4.44 11.40
N GLY A 116 8.18 5.35 11.56
CA GLY A 116 8.82 5.65 12.84
C GLY A 116 7.80 6.10 13.89
N HIS A 117 6.95 7.07 13.54
CA HIS A 117 5.90 7.56 14.43
C HIS A 117 4.93 6.46 14.87
N VAL A 118 4.49 5.59 13.96
CA VAL A 118 3.60 4.46 14.28
C VAL A 118 4.28 3.49 15.26
N ARG A 119 5.56 3.18 15.08
CA ARG A 119 6.32 2.30 15.99
C ARG A 119 6.49 2.93 17.37
N GLU A 120 6.92 4.18 17.43
CA GLU A 120 7.16 4.91 18.68
C GLU A 120 5.88 5.12 19.50
N ASN A 121 4.75 5.28 18.82
CA ASN A 121 3.46 5.58 19.44
C ASN A 121 2.47 4.40 19.37
N ALA A 122 2.94 3.19 19.08
CA ALA A 122 2.12 2.01 18.81
C ALA A 122 1.06 1.78 19.91
N ALA A 123 1.44 1.81 21.18
CA ALA A 123 0.52 1.63 22.30
C ALA A 123 -0.61 2.67 22.32
N SER A 124 -0.32 3.95 22.13
CA SER A 124 -1.32 5.04 22.14
C SER A 124 -2.22 5.04 20.90
N LEU A 125 -1.76 4.39 19.81
CA LEU A 125 -2.51 4.18 18.59
C LEU A 125 -3.33 2.87 18.64
N GLY A 126 -3.12 2.02 19.65
CA GLY A 126 -3.69 0.67 19.72
C GLY A 126 -3.17 -0.23 18.61
N ILE A 127 -1.89 -0.11 18.29
CA ILE A 127 -1.20 -0.87 17.24
C ILE A 127 -0.14 -1.78 17.88
N ASP A 128 0.02 -2.99 17.38
CA ASP A 128 1.19 -3.80 17.63
C ASP A 128 2.30 -3.43 16.62
N GLY A 129 3.24 -2.61 17.07
CA GLY A 129 4.35 -2.13 16.24
C GLY A 129 5.27 -3.22 15.68
N THR A 130 5.17 -4.46 16.18
CA THR A 130 5.94 -5.63 15.70
C THR A 130 5.22 -6.41 14.59
N ARG A 131 3.92 -6.13 14.36
CA ARG A 131 3.08 -6.78 13.35
C ARG A 131 2.60 -5.76 12.31
N LEU A 132 3.55 -5.26 11.51
CA LEU A 132 3.28 -4.26 10.48
C LEU A 132 3.33 -4.85 9.08
N GLY A 133 2.38 -4.45 8.26
CA GLY A 133 2.33 -4.64 6.82
C GLY A 133 2.30 -3.31 6.08
N VAL A 134 2.52 -3.34 4.76
CA VAL A 134 2.38 -2.17 3.90
C VAL A 134 1.51 -2.49 2.68
N TRP A 135 0.72 -1.52 2.26
CA TRP A 135 -0.09 -1.57 1.04
C TRP A 135 0.32 -0.44 0.10
N ALA A 136 0.50 -0.77 -1.18
CA ALA A 136 0.75 0.21 -2.21
C ALA A 136 0.27 -0.28 -3.58
N ALA A 137 -0.12 0.66 -4.46
CA ALA A 137 -0.53 0.38 -5.83
C ALA A 137 0.19 1.32 -6.80
N SER A 138 0.48 0.84 -8.04
CA SER A 138 0.98 1.66 -9.14
C SER A 138 2.30 2.39 -8.78
N GLY A 139 2.39 3.68 -9.04
CA GLY A 139 3.54 4.54 -8.70
C GLY A 139 3.78 4.74 -7.20
N ASN A 140 2.97 4.14 -6.31
CA ASN A 140 3.21 4.15 -4.86
C ASN A 140 4.14 2.98 -4.43
N VAL A 141 4.28 1.94 -5.24
CA VAL A 141 5.02 0.71 -4.90
C VAL A 141 6.50 0.97 -4.60
N PRO A 142 7.25 1.85 -5.29
CA PRO A 142 8.64 2.14 -4.93
C PRO A 142 8.80 2.64 -3.49
N VAL A 143 7.83 3.43 -2.98
CA VAL A 143 7.85 3.88 -1.58
C VAL A 143 7.60 2.72 -0.61
N ALA A 144 6.67 1.81 -0.91
CA ALA A 144 6.46 0.61 -0.10
C ALA A 144 7.73 -0.25 -0.05
N LEU A 145 8.37 -0.51 -1.20
CA LEU A 145 9.64 -1.24 -1.24
C LEU A 145 10.75 -0.54 -0.44
N ARG A 146 10.80 0.80 -0.48
CA ARG A 146 11.75 1.57 0.32
C ARG A 146 11.55 1.38 1.82
N LEU A 147 10.29 1.26 2.27
CA LEU A 147 10.00 0.95 3.69
C LEU A 147 10.49 -0.45 4.08
N LEU A 148 10.37 -1.44 3.18
CA LEU A 148 10.87 -2.80 3.47
C LEU A 148 12.40 -2.86 3.63
N MET A 149 13.11 -1.94 2.98
CA MET A 149 14.57 -1.83 3.05
C MET A 149 15.07 -1.06 4.28
N GLU A 150 14.14 -0.56 5.13
CA GLU A 150 14.51 0.14 6.37
C GLU A 150 14.99 -0.86 7.43
N ARG A 151 16.17 -0.56 7.99
CA ARG A 151 16.85 -1.42 8.98
C ARG A 151 16.63 -0.98 10.44
N ASN A 152 15.99 0.17 10.64
CA ASN A 152 15.73 0.70 11.98
C ASN A 152 14.42 0.10 12.54
N GLY A 153 14.54 -0.78 13.51
CA GLY A 153 13.42 -1.47 14.15
C GLY A 153 13.07 -2.82 13.51
N ASP A 154 11.97 -3.42 13.96
CA ASP A 154 11.51 -4.71 13.45
C ASP A 154 11.15 -4.63 11.96
N PRO A 155 11.45 -5.67 11.18
CA PRO A 155 11.12 -5.70 9.77
C PRO A 155 9.59 -5.68 9.56
N ILE A 156 9.15 -5.00 8.49
CA ILE A 156 7.77 -5.10 8.02
C ILE A 156 7.54 -6.54 7.56
N ARG A 157 6.50 -7.19 8.10
CA ARG A 157 6.28 -8.63 7.91
C ARG A 157 5.76 -9.00 6.53
N CYS A 158 4.98 -8.11 5.92
CA CYS A 158 4.45 -8.34 4.57
C CYS A 158 4.14 -7.05 3.81
N ALA A 159 4.06 -7.17 2.49
CA ALA A 159 3.69 -6.09 1.59
C ALA A 159 2.65 -6.58 0.57
N MET A 160 1.60 -5.79 0.36
CA MET A 160 0.65 -5.93 -0.74
C MET A 160 0.97 -4.91 -1.81
N LEU A 161 1.48 -5.37 -2.95
CA LEU A 161 1.97 -4.56 -4.06
C LEU A 161 1.10 -4.80 -5.29
N TRP A 162 0.30 -3.80 -5.67
CA TRP A 162 -0.71 -3.91 -6.70
C TRP A 162 -0.23 -3.24 -8.00
N TYR A 163 -0.14 -4.02 -9.11
CA TYR A 163 0.23 -3.53 -10.45
C TYR A 163 1.22 -2.36 -10.39
N GLY A 164 2.35 -2.55 -9.70
CA GLY A 164 3.27 -1.47 -9.35
C GLY A 164 4.54 -1.42 -10.16
N TYR A 165 5.04 -0.20 -10.34
CA TYR A 165 6.45 -0.01 -10.63
C TYR A 165 7.25 -0.52 -9.43
N THR A 166 8.32 -1.25 -9.67
CA THR A 166 9.09 -1.88 -8.57
C THR A 166 10.41 -1.17 -8.33
N LEU A 167 11.49 -1.69 -8.86
CA LEU A 167 12.81 -1.03 -8.87
C LEU A 167 13.57 -1.41 -10.14
N ASP A 168 14.41 -0.52 -10.61
CA ASP A 168 15.28 -0.79 -11.74
C ASP A 168 16.46 -1.67 -11.30
N SER A 169 16.71 -2.73 -12.07
CA SER A 169 17.82 -3.65 -11.86
C SER A 169 18.45 -4.04 -13.20
N GLY A 170 19.73 -4.42 -13.17
CA GLY A 170 20.42 -4.91 -14.35
C GLY A 170 20.51 -3.89 -15.50
N GLY A 171 20.59 -2.59 -15.19
CA GLY A 171 20.67 -1.51 -16.18
C GLY A 171 19.33 -1.10 -16.80
N ALA A 172 18.20 -1.62 -16.29
CA ALA A 172 16.88 -1.15 -16.70
C ALA A 172 16.60 0.27 -16.17
N THR A 173 15.72 1.01 -16.86
CA THR A 173 15.31 2.38 -16.52
C THR A 173 13.81 2.57 -16.50
N HIS A 174 13.03 1.49 -16.46
CA HIS A 174 11.56 1.54 -16.54
C HIS A 174 10.94 2.37 -15.42
N VAL A 175 11.43 2.18 -14.18
CA VAL A 175 10.93 2.92 -13.02
C VAL A 175 11.36 4.38 -13.07
N ALA A 176 12.64 4.64 -13.37
CA ALA A 176 13.18 5.99 -13.52
C ALA A 176 12.49 6.78 -14.64
N ASP A 177 12.24 6.15 -15.80
CA ASP A 177 11.54 6.78 -16.93
C ASP A 177 10.07 7.10 -16.57
N ALA A 178 9.37 6.13 -15.99
CA ALA A 178 8.00 6.31 -15.55
C ALA A 178 7.88 7.36 -14.43
N SER A 179 8.81 7.37 -13.47
CA SER A 179 8.88 8.38 -12.41
C SER A 179 8.98 9.79 -13.00
N ARG A 180 9.83 10.00 -13.99
CA ARG A 180 9.95 11.30 -14.69
C ARG A 180 8.66 11.65 -15.46
N GLN A 181 8.03 10.67 -16.10
CA GLN A 181 6.81 10.88 -16.89
C GLN A 181 5.59 11.16 -16.03
N PHE A 182 5.39 10.42 -14.95
CA PHE A 182 4.16 10.44 -14.15
C PHE A 182 4.29 11.20 -12.82
N GLY A 183 5.52 11.53 -12.38
CA GLY A 183 5.79 12.37 -11.21
C GLY A 183 5.71 11.65 -9.86
N PHE A 184 5.77 10.32 -9.83
CA PHE A 184 5.94 9.59 -8.56
C PHE A 184 7.41 9.54 -8.14
N ALA A 185 7.68 9.28 -6.87
CA ALA A 185 9.03 9.16 -6.34
C ALA A 185 9.65 7.80 -6.73
N ASP A 186 10.79 7.81 -7.41
CA ASP A 186 11.64 6.64 -7.56
C ASP A 186 12.42 6.40 -6.25
N ALA A 187 11.71 5.93 -5.24
CA ALA A 187 12.22 5.79 -3.88
C ALA A 187 13.27 4.67 -3.73
N CYS A 188 13.40 3.81 -4.75
CA CYS A 188 14.35 2.70 -4.78
C CYS A 188 15.53 2.96 -5.74
N ALA A 189 15.71 4.19 -6.26
CA ALA A 189 16.84 4.53 -7.11
C ALA A 189 18.18 4.15 -6.45
N GLY A 190 18.98 3.35 -7.15
CA GLY A 190 20.29 2.88 -6.64
C GLY A 190 20.22 1.83 -5.52
N ARG A 191 19.04 1.30 -5.20
CA ARG A 191 18.86 0.26 -4.19
C ARG A 191 18.86 -1.14 -4.81
N SER A 192 19.00 -2.15 -3.97
CA SER A 192 19.03 -3.57 -4.37
C SER A 192 17.93 -4.38 -3.73
N LEU A 193 17.43 -5.42 -4.43
CA LEU A 193 16.55 -6.42 -3.84
C LEU A 193 17.18 -7.12 -2.63
N ASP A 194 18.51 -7.17 -2.54
CA ASP A 194 19.22 -7.78 -1.43
C ASP A 194 19.01 -7.03 -0.09
N GLU A 195 18.45 -5.83 -0.16
CA GLU A 195 18.09 -5.03 1.01
C GLU A 195 16.72 -5.40 1.59
N ILE A 196 15.88 -6.13 0.83
CA ILE A 196 14.59 -6.62 1.33
C ILE A 196 14.83 -7.84 2.23
N PRO A 197 14.34 -7.84 3.49
CA PRO A 197 14.47 -9.00 4.36
C PRO A 197 13.78 -10.23 3.76
N LYS A 198 14.43 -11.39 3.82
CA LYS A 198 13.92 -12.63 3.22
C LYS A 198 12.64 -13.14 3.90
N GLU A 199 12.45 -12.81 5.16
CA GLU A 199 11.28 -13.12 5.97
C GLU A 199 10.05 -12.27 5.63
N THR A 200 10.25 -11.13 4.96
CA THR A 200 9.15 -10.27 4.50
C THR A 200 8.37 -10.96 3.37
N ALA A 201 7.10 -11.20 3.59
CA ALA A 201 6.24 -11.79 2.56
C ALA A 201 5.75 -10.73 1.56
N LEU A 202 5.98 -10.95 0.28
CA LEU A 202 5.56 -10.07 -0.79
C LEU A 202 4.36 -10.69 -1.52
N PHE A 203 3.24 -9.97 -1.57
CA PHE A 203 2.13 -10.24 -2.45
C PHE A 203 2.17 -9.28 -3.61
N LEU A 204 2.31 -9.79 -4.83
CA LEU A 204 2.29 -8.99 -6.06
C LEU A 204 1.05 -9.34 -6.87
N ALA A 205 0.18 -8.37 -7.09
CA ALA A 205 -0.92 -8.46 -8.03
C ALA A 205 -0.52 -7.81 -9.35
N ARG A 206 -0.46 -8.60 -10.41
CA ARG A 206 -0.10 -8.16 -11.77
C ARG A 206 -1.35 -7.97 -12.62
N ALA A 207 -1.50 -6.82 -13.25
CA ALA A 207 -2.55 -6.55 -14.23
C ALA A 207 -2.04 -6.93 -15.64
N GLY A 208 -2.51 -8.05 -16.19
CA GLY A 208 -1.98 -8.61 -17.44
C GLY A 208 -2.19 -7.71 -18.66
N ARG A 209 -3.24 -6.86 -18.62
CA ARG A 209 -3.57 -5.90 -19.69
C ARG A 209 -3.24 -4.46 -19.33
N ASP A 210 -2.37 -4.25 -18.36
CA ASP A 210 -1.89 -2.91 -18.02
C ASP A 210 -1.14 -2.31 -19.21
N ALA A 211 -1.57 -1.13 -19.63
CA ALA A 211 -0.98 -0.40 -20.74
C ALA A 211 0.02 0.69 -20.30
N SER A 212 0.30 0.78 -18.99
CA SER A 212 1.25 1.76 -18.46
C SER A 212 2.68 1.43 -18.90
N PRO A 213 3.38 2.35 -19.57
CA PRO A 213 4.70 2.08 -20.12
C PRO A 213 5.70 1.58 -19.07
N GLY A 214 6.34 0.43 -19.33
CA GLY A 214 7.38 -0.15 -18.48
C GLY A 214 6.89 -0.77 -17.16
N LEU A 215 5.58 -0.73 -16.85
CA LEU A 215 5.07 -1.21 -15.56
C LEU A 215 5.21 -2.73 -15.44
N ASN A 216 4.61 -3.47 -16.36
CA ASN A 216 4.70 -4.92 -16.34
C ASN A 216 6.14 -5.42 -16.55
N GLU A 217 6.95 -4.74 -17.37
CA GLU A 217 8.35 -5.05 -17.55
C GLU A 217 9.17 -4.88 -16.26
N SER A 218 8.90 -3.81 -15.51
CA SER A 218 9.51 -3.57 -14.19
C SER A 218 9.13 -4.68 -13.19
N LEU A 219 7.84 -5.02 -13.12
CA LEU A 219 7.33 -6.05 -12.21
C LEU A 219 7.87 -7.44 -12.58
N ASP A 220 7.85 -7.81 -13.86
CA ASP A 220 8.32 -9.11 -14.35
C ASP A 220 9.83 -9.28 -14.09
N ARG A 221 10.65 -8.22 -14.27
CA ARG A 221 12.07 -8.20 -13.92
C ARG A 221 12.29 -8.34 -12.41
N PHE A 222 11.48 -7.68 -11.59
CA PHE A 222 11.53 -7.80 -10.14
C PHE A 222 11.28 -9.25 -9.71
N VAL A 223 10.24 -9.89 -10.23
CA VAL A 223 9.91 -11.30 -9.94
C VAL A 223 11.05 -12.21 -10.35
N ALA A 224 11.57 -12.05 -11.58
CA ALA A 224 12.70 -12.84 -12.08
C ALA A 224 13.96 -12.69 -11.22
N ALA A 225 14.19 -11.52 -10.65
CA ALA A 225 15.34 -11.27 -9.77
C ALA A 225 15.09 -11.72 -8.30
N ALA A 226 13.84 -11.72 -7.84
CA ALA A 226 13.46 -12.10 -6.48
C ALA A 226 13.56 -13.61 -6.25
N LEU A 227 13.16 -14.42 -7.24
CA LEU A 227 13.15 -15.89 -7.14
C LEU A 227 14.53 -16.50 -6.86
N PRO A 228 15.61 -16.16 -7.60
CA PRO A 228 16.95 -16.67 -7.29
C PRO A 228 17.48 -16.24 -5.92
N ARG A 229 16.96 -15.14 -5.35
CA ARG A 229 17.28 -14.65 -4.01
C ARG A 229 16.48 -15.33 -2.91
N ASN A 230 15.55 -16.18 -3.30
CA ASN A 230 14.65 -16.89 -2.39
C ASN A 230 13.86 -15.93 -1.50
N LEU A 231 13.38 -14.80 -2.05
CA LEU A 231 12.43 -13.93 -1.37
C LEU A 231 11.06 -14.62 -1.25
N SER A 232 10.37 -14.38 -0.13
CA SER A 232 9.03 -14.91 0.11
C SER A 232 8.02 -14.18 -0.78
N LEU A 233 7.72 -14.73 -1.97
CA LEU A 233 6.95 -14.08 -3.02
C LEU A 233 5.69 -14.88 -3.39
N THR A 234 4.55 -14.21 -3.40
CA THR A 234 3.30 -14.67 -4.00
C THR A 234 2.95 -13.75 -5.17
N LEU A 235 2.97 -14.28 -6.39
CA LEU A 235 2.54 -13.55 -7.59
C LEU A 235 1.16 -14.03 -8.02
N VAL A 236 0.21 -13.10 -8.14
CA VAL A 236 -1.12 -13.36 -8.71
C VAL A 236 -1.26 -12.53 -9.99
N ASN A 237 -1.42 -13.20 -11.11
CA ASN A 237 -1.61 -12.54 -12.41
C ASN A 237 -3.08 -12.50 -12.80
N HIS A 238 -3.69 -11.31 -12.84
CA HIS A 238 -4.99 -11.11 -13.46
C HIS A 238 -4.80 -10.95 -14.97
N ALA A 239 -4.79 -12.06 -15.70
CA ALA A 239 -4.43 -12.09 -17.13
C ALA A 239 -5.26 -11.12 -17.99
N ALA A 240 -6.55 -10.93 -17.68
CA ALA A 240 -7.47 -10.02 -18.36
C ALA A 240 -7.60 -8.65 -17.66
N GLY A 241 -7.03 -8.46 -16.48
CA GLY A 241 -7.16 -7.25 -15.68
C GLY A 241 -6.39 -6.07 -16.26
N ALA A 242 -7.02 -4.91 -16.29
CA ALA A 242 -6.38 -3.63 -16.62
C ALA A 242 -5.79 -2.97 -15.36
N HIS A 243 -5.14 -1.81 -15.51
CA HIS A 243 -4.65 -1.02 -14.39
C HIS A 243 -5.76 -0.71 -13.37
N ALA A 244 -5.49 -0.88 -12.09
CA ALA A 244 -6.45 -0.67 -11.00
C ALA A 244 -7.72 -1.54 -11.09
N PHE A 245 -7.57 -2.79 -11.54
CA PHE A 245 -8.69 -3.72 -11.72
C PHE A 245 -9.52 -3.92 -10.45
N GLU A 246 -8.92 -3.90 -9.26
CA GLU A 246 -9.63 -4.06 -7.98
C GLU A 246 -10.48 -2.83 -7.58
N VAL A 247 -10.42 -1.76 -8.40
CA VAL A 247 -11.22 -0.53 -8.23
C VAL A 247 -12.19 -0.34 -9.40
N PHE A 248 -11.80 -0.74 -10.61
CA PHE A 248 -12.58 -0.46 -11.83
C PHE A 248 -13.26 -1.68 -12.43
N GLU A 249 -12.81 -2.90 -12.14
CA GLU A 249 -13.35 -4.11 -12.71
C GLU A 249 -14.10 -4.93 -11.65
N ASP A 250 -15.41 -4.65 -11.49
CA ASP A 250 -16.27 -5.33 -10.54
C ASP A 250 -16.62 -6.75 -11.02
N GLY A 251 -15.65 -7.65 -10.91
CA GLY A 251 -15.76 -9.05 -11.31
C GLY A 251 -15.20 -10.01 -10.26
N GLU A 252 -15.62 -11.27 -10.32
CA GLU A 252 -15.15 -12.29 -9.39
C GLU A 252 -13.62 -12.49 -9.41
N PRO A 253 -12.91 -12.43 -10.55
CA PRO A 253 -11.46 -12.52 -10.56
C PRO A 253 -10.78 -11.41 -9.72
N SER A 254 -11.25 -10.16 -9.86
CA SER A 254 -10.73 -9.03 -9.08
C SER A 254 -10.99 -9.20 -7.57
N ARG A 255 -12.21 -9.58 -7.20
CA ARG A 255 -12.57 -9.85 -5.80
C ARG A 255 -11.78 -11.01 -5.21
N GLN A 256 -11.53 -12.07 -5.97
CA GLN A 256 -10.73 -13.21 -5.53
C GLN A 256 -9.29 -12.80 -5.21
N ILE A 257 -8.67 -11.96 -6.03
CA ILE A 257 -7.32 -11.46 -5.80
C ILE A 257 -7.26 -10.61 -4.51
N VAL A 258 -8.30 -9.79 -4.27
CA VAL A 258 -8.41 -9.03 -3.01
C VAL A 258 -8.49 -9.97 -1.81
N ARG A 259 -9.32 -11.02 -1.86
CA ARG A 259 -9.40 -12.03 -0.78
C ARG A 259 -8.07 -12.72 -0.53
N GLN A 260 -7.35 -13.13 -1.59
CA GLN A 260 -6.02 -13.75 -1.46
C GLN A 260 -5.02 -12.82 -0.77
N ALA A 261 -5.06 -11.51 -1.06
CA ALA A 261 -4.23 -10.53 -0.37
C ALA A 261 -4.57 -10.43 1.13
N LEU A 262 -5.86 -10.40 1.48
CA LEU A 262 -6.31 -10.41 2.88
C LEU A 262 -5.90 -11.70 3.61
N ASP A 263 -5.98 -12.86 2.95
CA ASP A 263 -5.55 -14.14 3.52
C ASP A 263 -4.04 -14.17 3.80
N LEU A 264 -3.22 -13.60 2.92
CA LEU A 264 -1.80 -13.44 3.17
C LEU A 264 -1.53 -12.54 4.37
N LEU A 265 -2.26 -11.43 4.52
CA LEU A 265 -2.16 -10.57 5.72
C LEU A 265 -2.46 -11.35 6.99
N ARG A 266 -3.57 -12.10 7.03
CA ARG A 266 -3.95 -12.93 8.19
C ARG A 266 -2.86 -13.95 8.51
N LEU A 267 -2.30 -14.59 7.51
CA LEU A 267 -1.23 -15.57 7.67
C LEU A 267 0.06 -14.93 8.25
N ARG A 268 0.39 -13.70 7.86
CA ARG A 268 1.68 -13.07 8.17
C ARG A 268 1.64 -12.14 9.38
N LEU A 269 0.52 -11.51 9.62
CA LEU A 269 0.35 -10.60 10.77
C LEU A 269 -0.35 -11.28 11.95
N GLY A 270 -0.91 -12.49 11.75
CA GLY A 270 -1.78 -13.17 12.69
C GLY A 270 -3.20 -12.59 12.66
N PRO A 271 -4.16 -13.24 13.32
CA PRO A 271 -5.52 -12.75 13.37
C PRO A 271 -5.53 -11.36 14.02
N GLY A 272 -6.13 -10.40 13.33
CA GLY A 272 -6.73 -9.25 13.96
C GLY A 272 -7.95 -9.72 14.75
N HIS A 273 -8.62 -8.82 15.43
CA HIS A 273 -9.90 -9.11 16.06
C HIS A 273 -10.90 -9.57 14.98
N VAL A 274 -11.15 -10.87 14.89
CA VAL A 274 -12.25 -11.43 14.10
C VAL A 274 -13.33 -11.75 15.13
N ALA A 275 -14.46 -11.06 15.06
CA ALA A 275 -15.62 -11.49 15.82
C ALA A 275 -15.89 -12.97 15.45
N ASP A 276 -15.87 -13.85 16.41
CA ASP A 276 -16.28 -15.24 16.20
C ASP A 276 -17.72 -15.23 15.68
N CYS A 277 -17.90 -15.71 14.43
CA CYS A 277 -19.20 -15.92 13.82
C CYS A 277 -19.91 -17.12 14.46
#